data_aa7530db2a7d4898df1cd63a20afa906
#
_entry.id   aa7530db2a7d4898df1cd63a20afa906
#
_cell.length_a   1.000
_cell.length_b   1.000
_cell.length_c   1.000
_cell.angle_alpha   90.00
_cell.angle_beta   90.00
_cell.angle_gamma   90.00
#
_symmetry.space_group_name_H-M   'P 1'
#
loop_
_entity.id
_entity.type
_entity.pdbx_description
1 polymer ?
#
loop_
_entity_poly.entity_id
_entity_poly.type
_entity_poly.pdbx_seq_one_letter_code
_entity_poly.pdbx_strand_id
1 'polypeptide(L)'
;MKFSTDKHEKYVVLKMDEPRFTNDNTPAIKSEFILLNTEGYRNIVFDLSAVEECNDSQDLSSLLVGDRLCKSAGGIFFFFFVNNAIANIVKMSNLHQSITFVNKLDEATDLIFMEEIEKELLGGSKNV
;
A
#
# COMPACT_ATOMS: atom_id res chain seq x y z
N MET A 1 -1.23 -15.56 9.97
CA MET A 1 -0.94 -14.72 8.79
C MET A 1 0.52 -14.33 8.82
N LYS A 2 1.20 -14.46 7.69
CA LYS A 2 2.63 -14.23 7.61
C LYS A 2 2.92 -12.98 6.78
N PHE A 3 3.70 -12.07 7.36
CA PHE A 3 4.15 -10.84 6.71
C PHE A 3 5.65 -10.71 6.78
N SER A 4 6.23 -10.02 5.79
CA SER A 4 7.61 -9.58 5.81
C SER A 4 7.62 -8.07 5.64
N THR A 5 8.50 -7.38 6.36
CA THR A 5 8.64 -5.92 6.25
C THR A 5 10.06 -5.55 5.85
N ASP A 6 10.16 -4.57 4.96
CA ASP A 6 11.42 -3.97 4.55
C ASP A 6 11.32 -2.47 4.81
N LYS A 7 11.95 -2.01 5.90
CA LYS A 7 11.82 -0.64 6.40
C LYS A 7 12.94 0.22 5.87
N HIS A 8 12.55 1.34 5.27
CA HIS A 8 13.45 2.35 4.74
C HIS A 8 13.17 3.69 5.42
N GLU A 9 14.01 4.68 5.18
CA GLU A 9 13.85 5.99 5.81
C GLU A 9 12.53 6.67 5.42
N LYS A 10 12.18 6.62 4.14
CA LYS A 10 11.01 7.35 3.61
C LYS A 10 9.79 6.46 3.35
N TYR A 11 9.93 5.16 3.44
CA TYR A 11 8.83 4.24 3.15
C TYR A 11 9.07 2.87 3.77
N VAL A 12 8.05 2.04 3.78
CA VAL A 12 8.14 0.65 4.19
C VAL A 12 7.44 -0.22 3.15
N VAL A 13 8.04 -1.35 2.84
CA VAL A 13 7.42 -2.38 2.01
C VAL A 13 6.88 -3.46 2.94
N LEU A 14 5.57 -3.65 2.95
CA LEU A 14 4.91 -4.72 3.68
C LEU A 14 4.50 -5.78 2.69
N LYS A 15 5.07 -6.97 2.81
CA LYS A 15 4.75 -8.09 1.94
C LYS A 15 3.87 -9.09 2.67
N MET A 16 2.78 -9.50 2.03
CA MET A 16 1.92 -10.56 2.51
C MET A 16 2.43 -11.89 1.95
N ASP A 17 2.99 -12.74 2.82
CA ASP A 17 3.57 -14.03 2.43
C ASP A 17 2.53 -15.15 2.51
N GLU A 18 1.39 -14.94 1.84
CA GLU A 18 0.29 -15.90 1.76
C GLU A 18 -0.17 -16.04 0.32
N PRO A 19 -0.51 -17.26 -0.13
CA PRO A 19 -0.98 -17.46 -1.49
C PRO A 19 -2.41 -16.96 -1.72
N ARG A 20 -3.20 -16.82 -0.67
CA ARG A 20 -4.61 -16.39 -0.77
C ARG A 20 -4.84 -15.10 -0.02
N PHE A 21 -5.51 -14.19 -0.69
CA PHE A 21 -6.01 -12.96 -0.09
C PHE A 21 -7.52 -13.10 0.05
N THR A 22 -7.99 -13.26 1.29
CA THR A 22 -9.40 -13.45 1.58
C THR A 22 -9.88 -12.46 2.63
N ASN A 23 -11.18 -12.38 2.81
CA ASN A 23 -11.78 -11.53 3.83
C ASN A 23 -11.32 -11.91 5.25
N ASP A 24 -10.95 -13.18 5.47
CA ASP A 24 -10.44 -13.65 6.76
C ASP A 24 -9.10 -13.03 7.11
N ASN A 25 -8.36 -12.56 6.13
CA ASN A 25 -7.06 -11.90 6.33
C ASN A 25 -7.20 -10.44 6.75
N THR A 26 -8.36 -9.84 6.56
CA THR A 26 -8.58 -8.42 6.75
C THR A 26 -8.17 -7.89 8.12
N PRO A 27 -8.53 -8.53 9.25
CA PRO A 27 -8.13 -8.00 10.56
C PRO A 27 -6.61 -7.95 10.74
N ALA A 28 -5.89 -8.96 10.29
CA ALA A 28 -4.44 -9.00 10.41
C ALA A 28 -3.79 -7.93 9.53
N ILE A 29 -4.28 -7.74 8.31
CA ILE A 29 -3.77 -6.72 7.39
C ILE A 29 -3.98 -5.33 7.96
N LYS A 30 -5.19 -5.04 8.45
CA LYS A 30 -5.50 -3.75 9.08
C LYS A 30 -4.60 -3.47 10.28
N SER A 31 -4.34 -4.49 11.11
CA SER A 31 -3.46 -4.37 12.28
C SER A 31 -2.04 -3.99 11.86
N GLU A 32 -1.53 -4.59 10.79
CA GLU A 32 -0.19 -4.26 10.29
C GLU A 32 -0.12 -2.83 9.78
N PHE A 33 -1.13 -2.36 9.04
CA PHE A 33 -1.16 -0.97 8.58
C PHE A 33 -1.19 0.01 9.74
N ILE A 34 -1.99 -0.26 10.76
CA ILE A 34 -2.10 0.60 11.94
C ILE A 34 -0.77 0.63 12.69
N LEU A 35 -0.12 -0.52 12.86
CA LEU A 35 1.16 -0.60 13.53
C LEU A 35 2.23 0.23 12.81
N LEU A 36 2.34 0.09 11.48
CA LEU A 36 3.30 0.84 10.70
C LEU A 36 3.02 2.35 10.74
N ASN A 37 1.76 2.74 10.70
CA ASN A 37 1.36 4.13 10.85
C ASN A 37 1.77 4.67 12.22
N THR A 38 1.57 3.91 13.28
CA THR A 38 1.96 4.26 14.65
C THR A 38 3.48 4.42 14.77
N GLU A 39 4.24 3.63 14.03
CA GLU A 39 5.70 3.73 13.99
C GLU A 39 6.21 4.96 13.21
N GLY A 40 5.31 5.66 12.53
CA GLY A 40 5.64 6.88 11.81
C GLY A 40 5.78 6.73 10.30
N TYR A 41 5.49 5.55 9.74
CA TYR A 41 5.53 5.34 8.30
C TYR A 41 4.28 5.91 7.65
N ARG A 42 4.47 6.94 6.83
CA ARG A 42 3.38 7.56 6.07
C ARG A 42 3.29 7.05 4.63
N ASN A 43 4.36 6.43 4.13
CA ASN A 43 4.40 5.85 2.78
C ASN A 43 4.54 4.34 2.92
N ILE A 44 3.51 3.62 2.47
CA ILE A 44 3.46 2.15 2.56
C ILE A 44 3.27 1.57 1.16
N VAL A 45 4.14 0.62 0.82
CA VAL A 45 3.98 -0.20 -0.38
C VAL A 45 3.54 -1.59 0.08
N PHE A 46 2.32 -1.96 -0.26
CA PHE A 46 1.79 -3.28 0.09
C PHE A 46 2.08 -4.25 -1.05
N ASP A 47 2.99 -5.18 -0.79
CA ASP A 47 3.48 -6.14 -1.78
C ASP A 47 2.61 -7.39 -1.76
N LEU A 48 1.86 -7.60 -2.82
CA LEU A 48 0.99 -8.75 -3.03
C LEU A 48 1.57 -9.73 -4.06
N SER A 49 2.88 -9.68 -4.30
CA SER A 49 3.51 -10.53 -5.32
C SER A 49 3.41 -12.03 -5.02
N ALA A 50 3.31 -12.41 -3.75
CA ALA A 50 3.14 -13.81 -3.35
C ALA A 50 1.69 -14.30 -3.44
N VAL A 51 0.74 -13.39 -3.60
CA VAL A 51 -0.68 -13.73 -3.65
C VAL A 51 -1.05 -14.29 -5.01
N GLU A 52 -1.60 -15.50 -5.02
CA GLU A 52 -2.02 -16.20 -6.23
C GLU A 52 -3.52 -16.14 -6.45
N GLU A 53 -4.30 -16.02 -5.37
CA GLU A 53 -5.76 -16.05 -5.41
C GLU A 53 -6.38 -14.91 -4.61
N CYS A 54 -7.37 -14.26 -5.22
CA CYS A 54 -8.26 -13.32 -4.56
C CYS A 54 -9.61 -13.47 -5.29
N ASN A 55 -10.63 -13.93 -4.57
CA ASN A 55 -11.88 -14.35 -5.20
C ASN A 55 -12.95 -13.27 -5.33
N ASP A 56 -12.85 -12.22 -4.52
CA ASP A 56 -13.90 -11.21 -4.43
C ASP A 56 -13.28 -9.82 -4.19
N SER A 57 -13.93 -8.80 -4.75
CA SER A 57 -13.53 -7.42 -4.53
C SER A 57 -13.61 -7.02 -3.05
N GLN A 58 -14.51 -7.62 -2.28
CA GLN A 58 -14.62 -7.37 -0.84
C GLN A 58 -13.39 -7.84 -0.08
N ASP A 59 -12.70 -8.85 -0.59
CA ASP A 59 -11.46 -9.33 0.01
C ASP A 59 -10.38 -8.24 0.01
N LEU A 60 -10.45 -7.31 -0.94
CA LEU A 60 -9.48 -6.22 -1.08
C LEU A 60 -9.85 -4.96 -0.28
N SER A 61 -10.97 -4.97 0.46
CA SER A 61 -11.44 -3.78 1.17
C SER A 61 -10.45 -3.23 2.20
N SER A 62 -9.60 -4.09 2.76
CA SER A 62 -8.56 -3.67 3.71
C SER A 62 -7.56 -2.68 3.11
N LEU A 63 -7.40 -2.67 1.78
CA LEU A 63 -6.51 -1.74 1.11
C LEU A 63 -6.97 -0.30 1.29
N LEU A 64 -8.27 -0.07 1.41
CA LEU A 64 -8.81 1.26 1.67
C LEU A 64 -8.36 1.81 3.02
N VAL A 65 -8.19 0.95 4.01
CA VAL A 65 -7.68 1.35 5.34
C VAL A 65 -6.24 1.84 5.22
N GLY A 66 -5.39 1.09 4.49
CA GLY A 66 -4.01 1.50 4.24
C GLY A 66 -3.94 2.86 3.54
N ASP A 67 -4.76 3.05 2.53
CA ASP A 67 -4.82 4.32 1.79
C ASP A 67 -5.21 5.49 2.69
N ARG A 68 -6.24 5.32 3.51
CA ARG A 68 -6.70 6.36 4.43
C ARG A 68 -5.66 6.73 5.46
N LEU A 69 -5.00 5.73 6.04
CA LEU A 69 -3.96 5.96 7.04
C LEU A 69 -2.79 6.75 6.44
N CYS A 70 -2.35 6.37 5.25
CA CYS A 70 -1.26 7.08 4.58
C CYS A 70 -1.64 8.51 4.23
N LYS A 71 -2.82 8.71 3.66
CA LYS A 71 -3.31 10.06 3.30
C LYS A 71 -3.45 10.95 4.53
N SER A 72 -3.96 10.42 5.63
CA SER A 72 -4.10 11.18 6.89
C SER A 72 -2.75 11.60 7.45
N ALA A 73 -1.72 10.81 7.22
CA ALA A 73 -0.35 11.12 7.65
C ALA A 73 0.41 12.00 6.65
N GLY A 74 -0.21 12.33 5.53
CA GLY A 74 0.43 13.13 4.47
C GLY A 74 1.30 12.31 3.53
N GLY A 75 1.09 11.00 3.46
CA GLY A 75 1.84 10.09 2.62
C GLY A 75 1.01 9.42 1.54
N ILE A 76 1.57 8.36 0.96
CA ILE A 76 0.99 7.64 -0.15
C ILE A 76 0.95 6.15 0.16
N PHE A 77 -0.14 5.50 -0.25
CA PHE A 77 -0.29 4.06 -0.19
C PHE A 77 -0.31 3.50 -1.60
N PHE A 78 0.59 2.54 -1.86
CA PHE A 78 0.61 1.79 -3.11
C PHE A 78 0.39 0.33 -2.82
N PHE A 79 -0.23 -0.39 -3.75
CA PHE A 79 -0.18 -1.84 -3.71
C PHE A 79 0.45 -2.36 -4.99
N PHE A 80 1.20 -3.45 -4.86
CA PHE A 80 1.99 -4.04 -5.91
C PHE A 80 1.55 -5.49 -6.11
N PHE A 81 1.31 -5.88 -7.35
CA PHE A 81 0.95 -7.25 -7.66
C PHE A 81 1.45 -7.61 -9.07
N VAL A 82 1.57 -8.90 -9.31
CA VAL A 82 2.00 -9.43 -10.63
C VAL A 82 0.97 -10.37 -11.23
N ASN A 83 -0.05 -10.74 -10.49
CA ASN A 83 -1.05 -11.73 -10.91
C ASN A 83 -2.21 -11.05 -11.65
N ASN A 84 -2.51 -11.51 -12.87
CA ASN A 84 -3.60 -10.96 -13.68
C ASN A 84 -4.97 -11.14 -13.05
N ALA A 85 -5.17 -12.18 -12.25
CA ALA A 85 -6.45 -12.39 -11.57
C ALA A 85 -6.73 -11.26 -10.58
N ILE A 86 -5.70 -10.82 -9.84
CA ILE A 86 -5.81 -9.68 -8.93
C ILE A 86 -6.06 -8.39 -9.73
N ALA A 87 -5.37 -8.22 -10.84
CA ALA A 87 -5.56 -7.06 -11.71
C ALA A 87 -7.02 -6.92 -12.16
N ASN A 88 -7.63 -8.03 -12.55
CA ASN A 88 -9.03 -8.04 -12.99
C ASN A 88 -9.99 -7.66 -11.87
N ILE A 89 -9.77 -8.18 -10.66
CA ILE A 89 -10.61 -7.87 -9.50
C ILE A 89 -10.47 -6.40 -9.12
N VAL A 90 -9.26 -5.86 -9.16
CA VAL A 90 -9.01 -4.43 -8.90
C VAL A 90 -9.78 -3.56 -9.89
N LYS A 91 -9.75 -3.90 -11.17
CA LYS A 91 -10.50 -3.16 -12.20
C LYS A 91 -12.00 -3.25 -11.99
N MET A 92 -12.51 -4.45 -11.70
CA MET A 92 -13.94 -4.68 -11.49
C MET A 92 -14.48 -3.97 -10.25
N SER A 93 -13.66 -3.82 -9.22
CA SER A 93 -14.04 -3.18 -7.97
C SER A 93 -13.87 -1.67 -7.98
N ASN A 94 -13.29 -1.09 -9.03
CA ASN A 94 -12.95 0.33 -9.14
C ASN A 94 -11.96 0.82 -8.07
N LEU A 95 -11.25 -0.07 -7.41
CA LEU A 95 -10.21 0.30 -6.43
C LEU A 95 -9.11 1.13 -7.06
N HIS A 96 -8.82 0.91 -8.35
CA HIS A 96 -7.81 1.67 -9.09
C HIS A 96 -8.13 3.17 -9.19
N GLN A 97 -9.37 3.59 -8.93
CA GLN A 97 -9.76 5.00 -8.89
C GLN A 97 -9.44 5.64 -7.54
N SER A 98 -9.39 4.84 -6.48
CA SER A 98 -9.18 5.34 -5.11
C SER A 98 -7.75 5.12 -4.63
N ILE A 99 -7.12 4.05 -5.08
CA ILE A 99 -5.80 3.63 -4.62
C ILE A 99 -4.88 3.46 -5.82
N THR A 100 -3.65 3.94 -5.69
CA THR A 100 -2.63 3.78 -6.73
C THR A 100 -2.06 2.36 -6.66
N PHE A 101 -2.04 1.66 -7.78
CA PHE A 101 -1.36 0.39 -7.89
C PHE A 101 -0.20 0.48 -8.87
N VAL A 102 0.81 -0.36 -8.66
CA VAL A 102 1.96 -0.46 -9.54
C VAL A 102 2.23 -1.93 -9.84
N ASN A 103 2.81 -2.22 -10.98
CA ASN A 103 3.19 -3.57 -11.36
C ASN A 103 4.70 -3.80 -11.25
N LYS A 104 5.44 -2.77 -10.85
CA LYS A 104 6.87 -2.84 -10.55
C LYS A 104 7.15 -2.05 -9.28
N LEU A 105 7.95 -2.64 -8.39
CA LEU A 105 8.28 -2.01 -7.12
C LEU A 105 9.02 -0.68 -7.33
N ASP A 106 9.87 -0.59 -8.34
CA ASP A 106 10.63 0.62 -8.64
C ASP A 106 9.73 1.82 -8.97
N GLU A 107 8.58 1.59 -9.59
CA GLU A 107 7.61 2.67 -9.85
C GLU A 107 7.11 3.30 -8.57
N ALA A 108 6.80 2.48 -7.56
CA ALA A 108 6.32 2.97 -6.28
C ALA A 108 7.39 3.78 -5.56
N THR A 109 8.61 3.28 -5.51
CA THR A 109 9.71 3.96 -4.82
C THR A 109 10.06 5.28 -5.49
N ASP A 110 10.07 5.31 -6.83
CA ASP A 110 10.33 6.54 -7.57
C ASP A 110 9.27 7.60 -7.29
N LEU A 111 8.00 7.21 -7.27
CA LEU A 111 6.90 8.13 -6.97
C LEU A 111 6.98 8.66 -5.54
N ILE A 112 7.36 7.82 -4.58
CA ILE A 112 7.54 8.23 -3.19
C ILE A 112 8.64 9.27 -3.08
N PHE A 113 9.78 9.05 -3.70
CA PHE A 113 10.89 9.99 -3.66
C PHE A 113 10.52 11.33 -4.30
N MET A 114 9.82 11.31 -5.42
CA MET A 114 9.35 12.54 -6.06
C MET A 114 8.40 13.32 -5.14
N GLU A 115 7.46 12.65 -4.50
CA GLU A 115 6.54 13.27 -3.56
C GLU A 115 7.25 13.85 -2.33
N GLU A 116 8.24 13.13 -1.80
CA GLU A 116 8.99 13.59 -0.64
C GLU A 116 9.85 14.82 -0.97
N ILE A 117 10.46 14.86 -2.16
CA ILE A 117 11.21 16.03 -2.63
C ILE A 117 10.26 17.22 -2.78
N GLU A 118 9.11 17.03 -3.39
CA GLU A 118 8.11 18.07 -3.57
C GLU A 118 7.65 18.63 -2.21
N LYS A 119 7.40 17.78 -1.24
CA LYS A 119 7.02 18.21 0.11
C LYS A 119 8.10 19.02 0.79
N GLU A 120 9.34 18.63 0.66
CA GLU A 120 10.47 19.40 1.23
C GLU A 120 10.53 20.80 0.66
N LEU A 121 10.34 20.93 -0.65
CA LEU A 121 10.34 22.25 -1.31
C LEU A 121 9.16 23.09 -0.88
N LEU A 122 7.95 22.52 -0.88
CA LEU A 122 6.73 23.22 -0.48
C LEU A 122 6.69 23.49 1.02
N GLY A 123 7.17 22.55 1.82
CA GLY A 123 7.24 22.70 3.27
C GLY A 123 8.15 23.85 3.67
N GLY A 124 9.28 24.00 2.99
CA GLY A 124 10.19 25.13 3.19
C GLY A 124 9.49 26.45 2.88
N SER A 125 8.69 26.50 1.80
CA SER A 125 7.94 27.70 1.42
C SER A 125 6.86 28.04 2.45
N LYS A 126 6.21 27.06 3.03
CA LYS A 126 5.13 27.27 4.00
C LYS A 126 5.61 27.75 5.36
N ASN A 127 6.86 27.47 5.69
CA ASN A 127 7.45 27.80 6.99
C ASN A 127 8.08 29.21 7.00
N VAL A 128 7.98 29.90 5.93
CA VAL A 128 8.50 31.25 5.81
C VAL A 128 7.54 32.31 6.32
#